data_299c043fbce955b3d52002885a99dc21
#
_entry.id   299c043fbce955b3d52002885a99dc21
#
_cell.length_a   1.000
_cell.length_b   1.000
_cell.length_c   1.000
_cell.angle_alpha   90.00
_cell.angle_beta   90.00
_cell.angle_gamma   90.00
#
_symmetry.space_group_name_H-M   'P 1'
#
loop_
_entity.id
_entity.type
_entity.pdbx_description
1 polymer ?
#
loop_
_entity_poly.entity_id
_entity_poly.type
_entity_poly.pdbx_seq_one_letter_code
_entity_poly.pdbx_strand_id
1 'polypeptide(L)'
;MTDIIKDNFPSEFKTYIEGFGGGASVLFSKEPSKIEIYNDLEENVYSLFKVLSDESLMKEMKSKLDLTPYSRQIREEFKLDLKKKDLSIVDRAYKFFYVNRASFNGVGGFSVTMLPRRNMMKNVSSYLSLIDGLETFHQRLSSVVIEHLDIFDLLSKYDSRDTFFYLDPPYVQSTRKSSQRYGVEMSDDDHKKFVEVCNSLKGKVLISGYDSPIYAELKGFEKITFKSPNAGSEATECLWRNYPVKSFDKAKEEQGLREFKWN
;
A
#
# COMPACT_ATOMS: atom_id res chain seq x y z
N MET A 1 -4.83 10.31 3.99
CA MET A 1 -3.84 9.48 4.70
C MET A 1 -2.46 9.56 4.05
N THR A 2 -2.30 9.31 2.77
CA THR A 2 -1.00 9.28 2.08
C THR A 2 -0.18 10.58 2.25
N ASP A 3 -0.83 11.76 2.22
CA ASP A 3 -0.13 13.03 2.43
C ASP A 3 0.38 13.19 3.88
N ILE A 4 -0.44 12.78 4.87
CA ILE A 4 -0.01 12.78 6.27
C ILE A 4 1.22 11.86 6.46
N ILE A 5 1.23 10.69 5.80
CA ILE A 5 2.38 9.78 5.83
C ILE A 5 3.62 10.44 5.22
N LYS A 6 3.49 11.07 4.03
CA LYS A 6 4.60 11.76 3.36
C LYS A 6 5.14 12.96 4.15
N ASP A 7 4.27 13.71 4.80
CA ASP A 7 4.66 14.84 5.67
C ASP A 7 5.51 14.40 6.88
N ASN A 8 5.46 13.10 7.20
CA ASN A 8 6.25 12.49 8.26
C ASN A 8 7.48 11.75 7.77
N PHE A 9 7.86 11.88 6.49
CA PHE A 9 9.07 11.24 5.97
C PHE A 9 10.33 11.89 6.55
N PRO A 10 11.43 11.11 6.72
CA PRO A 10 12.71 11.67 7.11
C PRO A 10 13.27 12.58 6.00
N SER A 11 14.01 13.61 6.38
CA SER A 11 14.60 14.56 5.42
C SER A 11 15.64 13.93 4.50
N GLU A 12 16.28 12.84 4.92
CA GLU A 12 17.37 12.20 4.17
C GLU A 12 17.31 10.68 4.30
N PHE A 13 17.38 9.99 3.19
CA PHE A 13 17.56 8.54 3.06
C PHE A 13 17.96 8.22 1.62
N LYS A 14 18.58 7.05 1.40
CA LYS A 14 18.93 6.57 0.06
C LYS A 14 18.00 5.46 -0.41
N THR A 15 17.62 4.59 0.52
CA THR A 15 16.77 3.42 0.25
C THR A 15 15.42 3.61 0.91
N TYR A 16 14.35 3.52 0.13
CA TYR A 16 12.96 3.46 0.59
C TYR A 16 12.45 2.03 0.54
N ILE A 17 11.84 1.57 1.60
CA ILE A 17 11.25 0.23 1.67
C ILE A 17 9.81 0.32 2.15
N GLU A 18 8.88 -0.19 1.35
CA GLU A 18 7.49 -0.42 1.73
C GLU A 18 7.33 -1.89 2.10
N GLY A 19 7.33 -2.21 3.41
CA GLY A 19 7.47 -3.58 3.91
C GLY A 19 6.19 -4.41 3.88
N PHE A 20 5.03 -3.75 4.00
CA PHE A 20 3.69 -4.30 3.82
C PHE A 20 3.02 -3.49 2.71
N GLY A 21 3.38 -3.81 1.47
CA GLY A 21 3.12 -2.91 0.35
C GLY A 21 1.66 -2.78 -0.05
N GLY A 22 0.88 -3.86 0.00
CA GLY A 22 -0.53 -3.83 -0.37
C GLY A 22 -0.75 -3.17 -1.73
N GLY A 23 -1.57 -2.11 -1.76
CA GLY A 23 -1.82 -1.31 -2.97
C GLY A 23 -0.72 -0.31 -3.35
N ALA A 24 0.40 -0.25 -2.62
CA ALA A 24 1.53 0.65 -2.83
C ALA A 24 1.15 2.13 -2.94
N SER A 25 0.16 2.57 -2.18
CA SER A 25 -0.39 3.93 -2.29
C SER A 25 0.67 4.99 -1.98
N VAL A 26 1.59 4.71 -1.05
CA VAL A 26 2.66 5.63 -0.66
C VAL A 26 3.75 5.62 -1.72
N LEU A 27 4.20 4.44 -2.18
CA LEU A 27 5.20 4.30 -3.25
C LEU A 27 4.79 5.04 -4.54
N PHE A 28 3.54 4.92 -4.95
CA PHE A 28 3.03 5.58 -6.17
C PHE A 28 2.81 7.09 -6.01
N SER A 29 2.65 7.58 -4.78
CA SER A 29 2.35 9.00 -4.52
C SER A 29 3.57 9.86 -4.17
N LYS A 30 4.73 9.23 -3.94
CA LYS A 30 5.98 9.92 -3.61
C LYS A 30 6.88 10.04 -4.84
N GLU A 31 7.80 11.00 -4.80
CA GLU A 31 8.89 11.07 -5.76
C GLU A 31 9.81 9.85 -5.64
N PRO A 32 10.35 9.32 -6.76
CA PRO A 32 11.26 8.20 -6.74
C PRO A 32 12.49 8.44 -5.85
N SER A 33 12.86 7.44 -5.04
CA SER A 33 14.10 7.42 -4.28
C SER A 33 15.23 6.76 -5.10
N LYS A 34 16.50 6.89 -4.66
CA LYS A 34 17.63 6.28 -5.36
C LYS A 34 17.54 4.75 -5.45
N ILE A 35 17.02 4.14 -4.40
CA ILE A 35 16.75 2.70 -4.31
C ILE A 35 15.36 2.57 -3.71
N GLU A 36 14.53 1.75 -4.32
CA GLU A 36 13.17 1.48 -3.85
C GLU A 36 12.91 -0.02 -3.82
N ILE A 37 12.35 -0.49 -2.72
CA ILE A 37 12.00 -1.89 -2.51
C ILE A 37 10.54 -1.93 -2.07
N TYR A 38 9.77 -2.72 -2.78
CA TYR A 38 8.39 -3.05 -2.44
C TYR A 38 8.34 -4.50 -2.00
N ASN A 39 7.69 -4.79 -0.89
CA ASN A 39 7.52 -6.14 -0.38
C ASN A 39 6.07 -6.39 0.04
N ASP A 40 5.55 -7.55 -0.32
CA ASP A 40 4.30 -8.05 0.24
C ASP A 40 4.36 -9.58 0.33
N LEU A 41 3.88 -10.13 1.43
CA LEU A 41 3.88 -11.58 1.66
C LEU A 41 2.62 -12.26 1.09
N GLU A 42 1.59 -11.49 0.69
CA GLU A 42 0.38 -12.04 0.09
C GLU A 42 0.65 -12.37 -1.38
N GLU A 43 0.53 -13.65 -1.72
CA GLU A 43 0.88 -14.23 -3.03
C GLU A 43 0.20 -13.54 -4.22
N ASN A 44 -1.07 -13.15 -4.08
CA ASN A 44 -1.80 -12.52 -5.18
C ASN A 44 -1.33 -11.07 -5.38
N VAL A 45 -1.02 -10.39 -4.28
CA VAL A 45 -0.46 -9.02 -4.29
C VAL A 45 0.93 -9.04 -4.91
N TYR A 46 1.82 -9.91 -4.42
CA TYR A 46 3.15 -10.09 -4.99
C TYR A 46 3.09 -10.40 -6.48
N SER A 47 2.25 -11.36 -6.89
CA SER A 47 2.11 -11.75 -8.29
C SER A 47 1.71 -10.57 -9.18
N LEU A 48 0.78 -9.71 -8.71
CA LEU A 48 0.38 -8.52 -9.44
C LEU A 48 1.56 -7.55 -9.63
N PHE A 49 2.28 -7.22 -8.56
CA PHE A 49 3.40 -6.28 -8.64
C PHE A 49 4.58 -6.84 -9.44
N LYS A 50 4.85 -8.15 -9.33
CA LYS A 50 5.86 -8.82 -10.13
C LYS A 50 5.52 -8.78 -11.61
N VAL A 51 4.27 -9.03 -11.99
CA VAL A 51 3.81 -8.93 -13.38
C VAL A 51 3.86 -7.49 -13.88
N LEU A 52 3.43 -6.52 -13.09
CA LEU A 52 3.49 -5.10 -13.46
C LEU A 52 4.92 -4.58 -13.61
N SER A 53 5.91 -5.14 -12.90
CA SER A 53 7.31 -4.73 -13.01
C SER A 53 8.03 -5.27 -14.26
N ASP A 54 7.46 -6.27 -14.94
CA ASP A 54 7.99 -6.90 -16.15
C ASP A 54 7.14 -6.54 -17.37
N GLU A 55 7.77 -5.95 -18.40
CA GLU A 55 7.06 -5.46 -19.59
C GLU A 55 6.33 -6.57 -20.37
N SER A 56 6.96 -7.73 -20.51
CA SER A 56 6.39 -8.86 -21.25
C SER A 56 5.19 -9.46 -20.51
N LEU A 57 5.35 -9.70 -19.20
CA LEU A 57 4.27 -10.25 -18.37
C LEU A 57 3.11 -9.26 -18.23
N MET A 58 3.39 -7.97 -18.12
CA MET A 58 2.37 -6.91 -18.07
C MET A 58 1.57 -6.85 -19.36
N LYS A 59 2.21 -6.94 -20.53
CA LYS A 59 1.53 -6.97 -21.83
C LYS A 59 0.65 -8.21 -21.97
N GLU A 60 1.10 -9.38 -21.53
CA GLU A 60 0.30 -10.60 -21.52
C GLU A 60 -0.94 -10.42 -20.62
N MET A 61 -0.76 -9.93 -19.40
CA MET A 61 -1.86 -9.64 -18.47
C MET A 61 -2.86 -8.66 -19.08
N LYS A 62 -2.37 -7.55 -19.68
CA LYS A 62 -3.20 -6.54 -20.33
C LYS A 62 -4.05 -7.13 -21.43
N SER A 63 -3.46 -7.97 -22.31
CA SER A 63 -4.19 -8.63 -23.40
C SER A 63 -5.35 -9.49 -22.88
N LYS A 64 -5.17 -10.20 -21.76
CA LYS A 64 -6.25 -10.96 -21.11
C LYS A 64 -7.34 -10.03 -20.56
N LEU A 65 -6.97 -8.92 -19.93
CA LEU A 65 -7.90 -7.94 -19.37
C LEU A 65 -8.73 -7.25 -20.48
N ASP A 66 -8.11 -6.87 -21.58
CA ASP A 66 -8.76 -6.21 -22.74
C ASP A 66 -9.88 -7.09 -23.34
N LEU A 67 -9.73 -8.42 -23.29
CA LEU A 67 -10.70 -9.39 -23.79
C LEU A 67 -11.73 -9.84 -22.74
N THR A 68 -11.63 -9.36 -21.49
CA THR A 68 -12.49 -9.80 -20.39
C THR A 68 -13.58 -8.77 -20.09
N PRO A 69 -14.85 -9.09 -20.34
CA PRO A 69 -15.95 -8.18 -20.07
C PRO A 69 -16.16 -7.99 -18.56
N TYR A 70 -16.67 -6.82 -18.16
CA TYR A 70 -17.01 -6.55 -16.76
C TYR A 70 -18.26 -7.34 -16.35
N SER A 71 -18.10 -8.44 -15.62
CA SER A 71 -19.13 -9.45 -15.32
C SER A 71 -19.06 -9.92 -13.87
N ARG A 72 -20.22 -10.02 -13.23
CA ARG A 72 -20.38 -10.63 -11.90
C ARG A 72 -19.95 -12.11 -11.90
N GLN A 73 -20.38 -12.85 -12.92
CA GLN A 73 -20.10 -14.28 -13.02
C GLN A 73 -18.59 -14.54 -13.13
N ILE A 74 -17.89 -13.81 -14.01
CA ILE A 74 -16.44 -13.92 -14.17
C ILE A 74 -15.73 -13.58 -12.87
N ARG A 75 -16.19 -12.54 -12.13
CA ARG A 75 -15.62 -12.19 -10.83
C ARG A 75 -15.70 -13.34 -9.83
N GLU A 76 -16.86 -14.00 -9.73
CA GLU A 76 -17.03 -15.11 -8.78
C GLU A 76 -16.17 -16.32 -9.18
N GLU A 77 -16.08 -16.63 -10.48
CA GLU A 77 -15.20 -17.67 -11.01
C GLU A 77 -13.73 -17.38 -10.68
N PHE A 78 -13.25 -16.15 -10.94
CA PHE A 78 -11.88 -15.77 -10.64
C PHE A 78 -11.57 -15.77 -9.14
N LYS A 79 -12.54 -15.37 -8.30
CA LYS A 79 -12.40 -15.45 -6.85
C LYS A 79 -12.22 -16.88 -6.35
N LEU A 80 -12.87 -17.86 -7.00
CA LEU A 80 -12.67 -19.28 -6.71
C LEU A 80 -11.31 -19.77 -7.23
N ASP A 81 -10.93 -19.35 -8.42
CA ASP A 81 -9.66 -19.72 -9.03
C ASP A 81 -8.45 -19.24 -8.22
N LEU A 82 -8.52 -18.05 -7.64
CA LEU A 82 -7.44 -17.50 -6.80
C LEU A 82 -7.10 -18.34 -5.57
N LYS A 83 -7.96 -19.29 -5.19
CA LYS A 83 -7.67 -20.26 -4.12
C LYS A 83 -6.81 -21.43 -4.61
N LYS A 84 -6.64 -21.60 -5.92
CA LYS A 84 -5.81 -22.66 -6.52
C LYS A 84 -4.33 -22.29 -6.38
N LYS A 85 -3.49 -23.30 -6.12
CA LYS A 85 -2.03 -23.11 -5.97
C LYS A 85 -1.27 -23.14 -7.29
N ASP A 86 -1.83 -23.72 -8.33
CA ASP A 86 -1.20 -24.05 -9.61
C ASP A 86 -1.43 -23.00 -10.71
N LEU A 87 -1.88 -21.80 -10.36
CA LEU A 87 -2.00 -20.71 -11.32
C LEU A 87 -0.62 -20.20 -11.77
N SER A 88 -0.48 -19.89 -13.05
CA SER A 88 0.67 -19.11 -13.53
C SER A 88 0.67 -17.73 -12.85
N ILE A 89 1.85 -17.11 -12.74
CA ILE A 89 1.97 -15.79 -12.12
C ILE A 89 1.11 -14.74 -12.85
N VAL A 90 1.03 -14.83 -14.19
CA VAL A 90 0.21 -13.91 -15.00
C VAL A 90 -1.28 -14.16 -14.78
N ASP A 91 -1.73 -15.43 -14.74
CA ASP A 91 -3.13 -15.73 -14.48
C ASP A 91 -3.56 -15.32 -13.07
N ARG A 92 -2.69 -15.48 -12.08
CA ARG A 92 -2.93 -15.02 -10.72
C ARG A 92 -3.06 -13.50 -10.67
N ALA A 93 -2.12 -12.77 -11.24
CA ALA A 93 -2.13 -11.30 -11.32
C ALA A 93 -3.37 -10.77 -12.05
N TYR A 94 -3.68 -11.34 -13.22
CA TYR A 94 -4.84 -11.01 -14.03
C TYR A 94 -6.16 -11.17 -13.26
N LYS A 95 -6.37 -12.35 -12.66
CA LYS A 95 -7.60 -12.64 -11.91
C LYS A 95 -7.70 -11.81 -10.65
N PHE A 96 -6.59 -11.61 -9.94
CA PHE A 96 -6.56 -10.76 -8.74
C PHE A 96 -6.87 -9.30 -9.07
N PHE A 97 -6.25 -8.73 -10.10
CA PHE A 97 -6.56 -7.39 -10.57
C PHE A 97 -8.05 -7.26 -10.90
N TYR A 98 -8.60 -8.20 -11.69
CA TYR A 98 -10.00 -8.19 -12.06
C TYR A 98 -10.93 -8.25 -10.85
N VAL A 99 -10.72 -9.19 -9.93
CA VAL A 99 -11.55 -9.36 -8.72
C VAL A 99 -11.53 -8.09 -7.87
N ASN A 100 -10.34 -7.50 -7.66
CA ASN A 100 -10.22 -6.25 -6.90
C ASN A 100 -11.00 -5.10 -7.56
N ARG A 101 -10.86 -4.93 -8.87
CA ARG A 101 -11.50 -3.80 -9.59
C ARG A 101 -12.99 -3.98 -9.76
N ALA A 102 -13.46 -5.21 -9.84
CA ALA A 102 -14.88 -5.56 -9.91
C ALA A 102 -15.57 -5.65 -8.53
N SER A 103 -14.83 -5.45 -7.44
CA SER A 103 -15.35 -5.48 -6.06
C SER A 103 -15.57 -4.10 -5.50
N PHE A 104 -16.61 -3.93 -4.67
CA PHE A 104 -16.81 -2.70 -3.90
C PHE A 104 -15.68 -2.52 -2.88
N ASN A 105 -14.98 -1.40 -2.94
CA ASN A 105 -13.77 -1.11 -2.13
C ASN A 105 -12.70 -2.22 -2.17
N GLY A 106 -12.58 -2.93 -3.29
CA GLY A 106 -11.57 -3.96 -3.50
C GLY A 106 -11.85 -5.32 -2.85
N VAL A 107 -12.73 -5.39 -1.84
CA VAL A 107 -12.96 -6.60 -1.02
C VAL A 107 -14.42 -7.02 -0.89
N GLY A 108 -15.35 -6.13 -1.19
CA GLY A 108 -16.79 -6.36 -1.05
C GLY A 108 -17.41 -7.18 -2.17
N GLY A 109 -18.74 -7.14 -2.28
CA GLY A 109 -19.47 -7.73 -3.39
C GLY A 109 -19.18 -7.07 -4.73
N PHE A 110 -19.76 -7.61 -5.81
CA PHE A 110 -19.62 -7.05 -7.15
C PHE A 110 -20.05 -5.57 -7.20
N SER A 111 -19.15 -4.72 -7.69
CA SER A 111 -19.36 -3.27 -7.69
C SER A 111 -20.16 -2.81 -8.89
N VAL A 112 -21.35 -2.28 -8.66
CA VAL A 112 -22.24 -1.75 -9.69
C VAL A 112 -22.80 -0.41 -9.24
N THR A 113 -22.84 0.56 -10.14
CA THR A 113 -23.54 1.84 -9.93
C THR A 113 -24.29 2.24 -11.18
N MET A 114 -25.48 2.79 -11.02
CA MET A 114 -26.30 3.28 -12.14
C MET A 114 -25.83 4.67 -12.65
N LEU A 115 -24.74 5.21 -12.10
CA LEU A 115 -24.19 6.49 -12.54
C LEU A 115 -23.45 6.32 -13.90
N PRO A 116 -23.81 7.10 -14.93
CA PRO A 116 -23.14 7.06 -16.22
C PRO A 116 -21.80 7.81 -16.20
N ARG A 117 -20.84 7.31 -16.98
CA ARG A 117 -19.57 7.97 -17.31
C ARG A 117 -19.14 7.52 -18.70
N ARG A 118 -18.83 8.45 -19.61
CA ARG A 118 -18.40 8.13 -21.01
C ARG A 118 -19.38 7.21 -21.74
N ASN A 119 -20.70 7.47 -21.63
CA ASN A 119 -21.78 6.67 -22.23
C ASN A 119 -21.81 5.18 -21.79
N MET A 120 -21.21 4.87 -20.63
CA MET A 120 -21.25 3.55 -20.02
C MET A 120 -21.40 3.66 -18.50
N MET A 121 -21.59 2.53 -17.83
CA MET A 121 -21.63 2.50 -16.36
C MET A 121 -20.28 2.97 -15.77
N LYS A 122 -20.30 3.82 -14.75
CA LYS A 122 -19.09 4.41 -14.13
C LYS A 122 -18.05 3.34 -13.74
N ASN A 123 -18.50 2.20 -13.19
CA ASN A 123 -17.61 1.09 -12.80
C ASN A 123 -16.86 0.51 -14.01
N VAL A 124 -17.57 0.29 -15.12
CA VAL A 124 -16.95 -0.18 -16.38
C VAL A 124 -15.96 0.83 -16.91
N SER A 125 -16.35 2.10 -16.97
CA SER A 125 -15.45 3.18 -17.41
C SER A 125 -14.18 3.28 -16.54
N SER A 126 -14.31 3.09 -15.23
CA SER A 126 -13.16 3.11 -14.31
C SER A 126 -12.28 1.87 -14.50
N TYR A 127 -12.87 0.70 -14.70
CA TYR A 127 -12.15 -0.55 -14.98
C TYR A 127 -11.31 -0.42 -16.26
N LEU A 128 -11.91 0.02 -17.37
CA LEU A 128 -11.21 0.22 -18.64
C LEU A 128 -10.09 1.26 -18.52
N SER A 129 -10.34 2.39 -17.85
CA SER A 129 -9.30 3.42 -17.63
C SER A 129 -8.09 2.91 -16.84
N LEU A 130 -8.29 1.95 -15.95
CA LEU A 130 -7.17 1.34 -15.20
C LEU A 130 -6.37 0.37 -16.07
N ILE A 131 -7.03 -0.38 -16.97
CA ILE A 131 -6.34 -1.23 -17.94
C ILE A 131 -5.50 -0.38 -18.90
N ASP A 132 -6.05 0.73 -19.39
CA ASP A 132 -5.32 1.69 -20.23
C ASP A 132 -4.11 2.28 -19.50
N GLY A 133 -4.19 2.44 -18.18
CA GLY A 133 -3.13 3.01 -17.34
C GLY A 133 -2.04 2.03 -16.90
N LEU A 134 -2.10 0.72 -17.23
CA LEU A 134 -1.15 -0.28 -16.75
C LEU A 134 0.30 0.04 -17.12
N GLU A 135 0.54 0.62 -18.29
CA GLU A 135 1.87 1.04 -18.73
C GLU A 135 2.50 2.10 -17.81
N THR A 136 1.70 3.01 -17.28
CA THR A 136 2.18 4.01 -16.31
C THR A 136 2.62 3.34 -14.99
N PHE A 137 1.89 2.34 -14.52
CA PHE A 137 2.32 1.56 -13.36
C PHE A 137 3.59 0.77 -13.64
N HIS A 138 3.71 0.14 -14.82
CA HIS A 138 4.92 -0.54 -15.24
C HIS A 138 6.13 0.42 -15.23
N GLN A 139 6.02 1.57 -15.88
CA GLN A 139 7.09 2.57 -15.92
C GLN A 139 7.55 2.98 -14.52
N ARG A 140 6.62 3.16 -13.59
CA ARG A 140 6.95 3.51 -12.19
C ARG A 140 7.64 2.36 -11.45
N LEU A 141 7.25 1.12 -11.71
CA LEU A 141 7.77 -0.08 -11.04
C LEU A 141 9.04 -0.64 -11.66
N SER A 142 9.41 -0.26 -12.89
CA SER A 142 10.58 -0.79 -13.60
C SER A 142 11.91 -0.57 -12.87
N SER A 143 11.97 0.44 -11.97
CA SER A 143 13.13 0.75 -11.13
C SER A 143 13.00 0.28 -9.68
N VAL A 144 11.90 -0.39 -9.32
CA VAL A 144 11.60 -0.87 -7.98
C VAL A 144 11.91 -2.35 -7.85
N VAL A 145 12.64 -2.73 -6.82
CA VAL A 145 12.86 -4.15 -6.49
C VAL A 145 11.58 -4.70 -5.86
N ILE A 146 11.04 -5.78 -6.43
CA ILE A 146 9.85 -6.45 -5.91
C ILE A 146 10.29 -7.69 -5.12
N GLU A 147 10.07 -7.67 -3.81
CA GLU A 147 10.37 -8.76 -2.90
C GLU A 147 9.09 -9.48 -2.45
N HIS A 148 9.24 -10.72 -2.02
CA HIS A 148 8.20 -11.58 -1.45
C HIS A 148 8.77 -12.28 -0.21
N LEU A 149 9.19 -11.49 0.76
CA LEU A 149 9.89 -11.95 1.96
C LEU A 149 8.98 -11.83 3.19
N ASP A 150 9.19 -12.70 4.16
CA ASP A 150 8.73 -12.44 5.52
C ASP A 150 9.29 -11.10 6.01
N ILE A 151 8.50 -10.38 6.81
CA ILE A 151 8.86 -9.02 7.24
C ILE A 151 10.16 -9.02 8.05
N PHE A 152 10.42 -10.04 8.86
CA PHE A 152 11.63 -10.12 9.69
C PHE A 152 12.87 -10.35 8.83
N ASP A 153 12.76 -11.16 7.78
CA ASP A 153 13.83 -11.38 6.80
C ASP A 153 14.11 -10.10 6.00
N LEU A 154 13.06 -9.39 5.58
CA LEU A 154 13.18 -8.11 4.88
C LEU A 154 13.91 -7.07 5.74
N LEU A 155 13.47 -6.88 6.98
CA LEU A 155 14.06 -5.93 7.92
C LEU A 155 15.54 -6.26 8.18
N SER A 156 15.86 -7.53 8.44
CA SER A 156 17.22 -7.98 8.66
C SER A 156 18.13 -7.77 7.45
N LYS A 157 17.61 -8.06 6.24
CA LYS A 157 18.37 -7.99 4.98
C LYS A 157 18.75 -6.56 4.60
N TYR A 158 17.88 -5.60 4.85
CA TYR A 158 18.00 -4.24 4.34
C TYR A 158 18.25 -3.17 5.41
N ASP A 159 18.46 -3.57 6.69
CA ASP A 159 18.71 -2.61 7.76
C ASP A 159 20.05 -1.88 7.58
N SER A 160 19.97 -0.59 7.40
CA SER A 160 21.12 0.31 7.36
C SER A 160 20.72 1.74 7.78
N ARG A 161 21.70 2.57 8.16
CA ARG A 161 21.45 3.99 8.51
C ARG A 161 20.89 4.81 7.35
N ASP A 162 21.10 4.38 6.11
CA ASP A 162 20.63 5.03 4.89
C ASP A 162 19.24 4.53 4.45
N THR A 163 18.67 3.52 5.15
CA THR A 163 17.37 2.94 4.86
C THR A 163 16.25 3.65 5.60
N PHE A 164 15.16 3.89 4.89
CA PHE A 164 13.87 4.31 5.44
C PHE A 164 12.83 3.24 5.17
N PHE A 165 12.28 2.68 6.24
CA PHE A 165 11.21 1.69 6.23
C PHE A 165 9.87 2.40 6.49
N TYR A 166 8.94 2.28 5.56
CA TYR A 166 7.51 2.52 5.80
C TYR A 166 6.82 1.18 6.00
N LEU A 167 6.20 1.00 7.16
CA LEU A 167 5.61 -0.25 7.61
C LEU A 167 4.14 -0.04 8.01
N ASP A 168 3.23 -0.68 7.27
CA ASP A 168 1.76 -0.66 7.52
C ASP A 168 1.27 -2.09 7.79
N PRO A 169 1.64 -2.69 8.95
CA PRO A 169 1.31 -4.07 9.25
C PRO A 169 -0.19 -4.30 9.36
N PRO A 170 -0.68 -5.53 9.15
CA PRO A 170 -2.05 -5.90 9.49
C PRO A 170 -2.36 -5.47 10.92
N TYR A 171 -3.54 -4.87 11.14
CA TYR A 171 -3.87 -4.35 12.48
C TYR A 171 -4.00 -5.46 13.53
N VAL A 172 -3.55 -5.17 14.76
CA VAL A 172 -3.64 -6.06 15.92
C VAL A 172 -5.08 -6.59 16.09
N GLN A 173 -5.24 -7.90 16.25
CA GLN A 173 -6.55 -8.54 16.28
C GLN A 173 -7.48 -8.00 17.37
N SER A 174 -6.94 -7.68 18.56
CA SER A 174 -7.70 -7.13 19.68
C SER A 174 -8.30 -5.72 19.40
N THR A 175 -7.80 -5.01 18.38
CA THR A 175 -8.29 -3.66 18.02
C THR A 175 -9.32 -3.67 16.89
N ARG A 176 -9.63 -4.82 16.31
CA ARG A 176 -10.53 -4.95 15.14
C ARG A 176 -11.99 -5.19 15.51
N LYS A 177 -12.90 -4.56 14.77
CA LYS A 177 -14.35 -4.80 14.82
C LYS A 177 -14.83 -5.89 13.85
N SER A 178 -13.99 -6.39 12.94
CA SER A 178 -14.36 -7.41 11.94
C SER A 178 -13.24 -8.42 11.71
N SER A 179 -13.62 -9.71 11.60
CA SER A 179 -12.73 -10.81 11.30
C SER A 179 -12.23 -10.77 9.85
N GLN A 180 -10.95 -11.09 9.64
CA GLN A 180 -10.24 -11.34 8.38
C GLN A 180 -10.50 -10.35 7.24
N ARG A 181 -9.56 -9.41 7.03
CA ARG A 181 -9.50 -8.54 5.83
C ARG A 181 -8.28 -8.80 4.95
N TYR A 182 -7.23 -9.45 5.48
CA TYR A 182 -5.95 -9.63 4.79
C TYR A 182 -5.70 -11.11 4.52
N GLY A 183 -5.03 -11.40 3.42
CA GLY A 183 -4.65 -12.77 3.06
C GLY A 183 -3.61 -13.35 4.01
N VAL A 184 -2.75 -12.48 4.57
CA VAL A 184 -1.75 -12.80 5.60
C VAL A 184 -2.05 -11.96 6.84
N GLU A 185 -2.21 -12.61 7.98
CA GLU A 185 -2.50 -11.98 9.27
C GLU A 185 -1.27 -12.11 10.18
N MET A 186 -1.07 -11.14 11.07
CA MET A 186 -0.09 -11.21 12.15
C MET A 186 -0.80 -11.51 13.48
N SER A 187 -0.26 -12.46 14.25
CA SER A 187 -0.70 -12.71 15.62
C SER A 187 -0.20 -11.61 16.57
N ASP A 188 -0.78 -11.54 17.77
CA ASP A 188 -0.29 -10.60 18.80
C ASP A 188 1.18 -10.88 19.18
N ASP A 189 1.63 -12.13 19.11
CA ASP A 189 3.03 -12.49 19.36
C ASP A 189 3.94 -12.07 18.19
N ASP A 190 3.47 -12.13 16.95
CA ASP A 190 4.19 -11.58 15.80
C ASP A 190 4.30 -10.05 15.92
N HIS A 191 3.27 -9.36 16.39
CA HIS A 191 3.33 -7.93 16.66
C HIS A 191 4.32 -7.57 17.77
N LYS A 192 4.40 -8.35 18.87
CA LYS A 192 5.42 -8.14 19.92
C LYS A 192 6.82 -8.29 19.36
N LYS A 193 7.07 -9.40 18.62
CA LYS A 193 8.35 -9.62 17.93
C LYS A 193 8.69 -8.50 16.95
N PHE A 194 7.69 -8.02 16.20
CA PHE A 194 7.85 -6.90 15.28
C PHE A 194 8.31 -5.62 15.99
N VAL A 195 7.70 -5.28 17.12
CA VAL A 195 8.08 -4.14 17.95
C VAL A 195 9.51 -4.31 18.49
N GLU A 196 9.90 -5.50 18.96
CA GLU A 196 11.27 -5.79 19.43
C GLU A 196 12.29 -5.60 18.30
N VAL A 197 12.01 -6.09 17.09
CA VAL A 197 12.87 -5.91 15.93
C VAL A 197 12.96 -4.44 15.55
N CYS A 198 11.83 -3.72 15.48
CA CYS A 198 11.81 -2.29 15.16
C CYS A 198 12.65 -1.45 16.15
N ASN A 199 12.68 -1.83 17.44
CA ASN A 199 13.49 -1.17 18.45
C ASN A 199 15.01 -1.35 18.23
N SER A 200 15.43 -2.34 17.44
CA SER A 200 16.86 -2.66 17.19
C SER A 200 17.38 -2.16 15.84
N LEU A 201 16.51 -1.67 14.96
CA LEU A 201 16.88 -1.24 13.60
C LEU A 201 17.78 0.01 13.64
N LYS A 202 18.77 0.04 12.74
CA LYS A 202 19.64 1.20 12.49
C LYS A 202 18.98 2.21 11.56
N GLY A 203 18.07 1.72 10.71
CA GLY A 203 17.32 2.49 9.73
C GLY A 203 16.28 3.40 10.36
N LYS A 204 15.78 4.33 9.56
CA LYS A 204 14.64 5.16 9.90
C LYS A 204 13.35 4.36 9.69
N VAL A 205 12.46 4.40 10.65
CA VAL A 205 11.23 3.60 10.64
C VAL A 205 10.03 4.51 10.85
N LEU A 206 9.03 4.37 9.99
CA LEU A 206 7.69 4.95 10.13
C LEU A 206 6.68 3.81 10.09
N ILE A 207 5.93 3.65 11.16
CA ILE A 207 4.89 2.63 11.29
C ILE A 207 3.53 3.32 11.28
N SER A 208 2.56 2.80 10.52
CA SER A 208 1.14 3.19 10.59
C SER A 208 0.30 2.10 11.25
N GLY A 209 -0.75 2.48 11.97
CA GLY A 209 -1.64 1.52 12.61
C GLY A 209 -2.63 2.14 13.59
N TYR A 210 -3.36 1.29 14.30
CA TYR A 210 -4.19 1.72 15.42
C TYR A 210 -3.42 1.63 16.73
N ASP A 211 -3.80 2.50 17.68
CA ASP A 211 -3.23 2.47 19.03
C ASP A 211 -3.48 1.11 19.70
N SER A 212 -2.42 0.55 20.26
CA SER A 212 -2.49 -0.69 21.02
C SER A 212 -1.43 -0.76 22.11
N PRO A 213 -1.66 -1.50 23.22
CA PRO A 213 -0.65 -1.69 24.26
C PRO A 213 0.67 -2.27 23.75
N ILE A 214 0.64 -3.09 22.70
CA ILE A 214 1.83 -3.71 22.09
C ILE A 214 2.74 -2.62 21.50
N TYR A 215 2.18 -1.63 20.80
CA TYR A 215 2.94 -0.55 20.18
C TYR A 215 3.40 0.52 21.19
N ALA A 216 2.90 0.50 22.44
CA ALA A 216 3.42 1.32 23.53
C ALA A 216 4.85 0.91 23.94
N GLU A 217 5.31 -0.30 23.58
CA GLU A 217 6.65 -0.83 23.83
C GLU A 217 7.72 -0.34 22.82
N LEU A 218 7.34 0.49 21.84
CA LEU A 218 8.27 1.13 20.89
C LEU A 218 9.15 2.16 21.63
N LYS A 219 10.47 1.90 21.70
CA LYS A 219 11.44 2.72 22.42
C LYS A 219 12.05 3.78 21.49
N GLY A 220 12.02 5.04 21.91
CA GLY A 220 12.59 6.13 21.13
C GLY A 220 11.76 6.53 19.90
N PHE A 221 10.54 6.04 19.79
CA PHE A 221 9.60 6.44 18.74
C PHE A 221 8.71 7.58 19.24
N GLU A 222 8.53 8.59 18.39
CA GLU A 222 7.50 9.63 18.57
C GLU A 222 6.18 9.10 18.02
N LYS A 223 5.11 9.18 18.81
CA LYS A 223 3.75 8.81 18.41
C LYS A 223 2.98 10.04 17.98
N ILE A 224 2.38 9.98 16.80
CA ILE A 224 1.52 11.01 16.21
C ILE A 224 0.14 10.40 16.01
N THR A 225 -0.90 11.09 16.46
CA THR A 225 -2.29 10.65 16.32
C THR A 225 -3.05 11.58 15.40
N PHE A 226 -3.91 11.01 14.53
CA PHE A 226 -4.76 11.79 13.65
C PHE A 226 -6.11 11.09 13.39
N LYS A 227 -7.12 11.88 13.02
CA LYS A 227 -8.43 11.34 12.65
C LYS A 227 -8.42 10.95 11.17
N SER A 228 -8.78 9.69 10.86
CA SER A 228 -8.96 9.27 9.48
C SER A 228 -10.24 9.87 8.90
N PRO A 229 -10.18 10.54 7.74
CA PRO A 229 -11.36 11.09 7.09
C PRO A 229 -12.31 10.03 6.56
N ASN A 230 -11.88 8.77 6.48
CA ASN A 230 -12.66 7.65 5.92
C ASN A 230 -13.20 6.66 6.96
N ALA A 231 -12.87 6.84 8.23
CA ALA A 231 -13.42 6.01 9.30
C ALA A 231 -14.80 6.56 9.68
N GLY A 232 -15.85 5.92 9.21
CA GLY A 232 -17.24 6.14 9.71
C GLY A 232 -17.42 5.74 11.18
N SER A 233 -16.36 5.71 11.97
CA SER A 233 -16.28 5.53 13.42
C SER A 233 -15.02 6.23 13.93
N GLU A 234 -15.03 6.67 15.18
CA GLU A 234 -14.02 7.41 15.92
C GLU A 234 -12.66 6.68 16.10
N ALA A 235 -12.20 5.88 15.11
CA ALA A 235 -10.93 5.20 15.17
C ALA A 235 -9.78 6.21 14.99
N THR A 236 -8.97 6.33 16.01
CA THR A 236 -7.76 7.14 16.00
C THR A 236 -6.64 6.35 15.31
N GLU A 237 -6.18 6.85 14.18
CA GLU A 237 -5.00 6.32 13.52
C GLU A 237 -3.73 6.93 14.11
N CYS A 238 -2.67 6.15 14.13
CA CYS A 238 -1.38 6.52 14.71
C CYS A 238 -0.26 6.32 13.70
N LEU A 239 0.75 7.19 13.80
CA LEU A 239 2.07 6.97 13.21
C LEU A 239 3.10 6.93 14.34
N TRP A 240 4.08 6.04 14.21
CA TRP A 240 5.25 5.98 15.09
C TRP A 240 6.52 6.13 14.26
N ARG A 241 7.41 7.04 14.66
CA ARG A 241 8.69 7.28 13.97
C ARG A 241 9.86 7.34 14.93
N ASN A 242 11.01 6.79 14.55
CA ASN A 242 12.25 6.79 15.36
C ASN A 242 13.25 7.89 14.96
N TYR A 243 12.81 8.90 14.23
CA TYR A 243 13.65 10.02 13.75
C TYR A 243 12.90 11.35 13.85
N PRO A 244 13.63 12.49 13.97
CA PRO A 244 12.99 13.81 13.94
C PRO A 244 12.58 14.18 12.51
N VAL A 245 11.44 14.85 12.37
CA VAL A 245 11.06 15.57 11.14
C VAL A 245 11.33 17.04 11.36
N LYS A 246 11.94 17.70 10.38
CA LYS A 246 12.04 19.18 10.43
C LYS A 246 10.61 19.70 10.40
N SER A 247 10.19 20.39 11.46
CA SER A 247 8.93 21.14 11.44
C SER A 247 9.02 22.13 10.29
N PHE A 248 8.24 21.89 9.23
CA PHE A 248 7.95 22.97 8.29
C PHE A 248 7.17 24.01 9.09
N ASP A 249 7.78 25.17 9.30
CA ASP A 249 7.10 26.33 9.87
C ASP A 249 5.98 26.74 8.91
N LYS A 250 4.76 26.20 9.11
CA LYS A 250 3.54 26.67 8.42
C LYS A 250 3.37 28.18 8.51
N ALA A 251 4.00 28.82 9.53
CA ALA A 251 4.02 30.26 9.69
C ALA A 251 4.75 31.02 8.56
N LYS A 252 5.70 30.37 7.85
CA LYS A 252 6.41 31.03 6.73
C LYS A 252 5.63 30.96 5.42
N GLU A 253 4.83 29.95 5.19
CA GLU A 253 3.95 29.87 4.00
C GLU A 253 2.80 30.90 4.09
N GLU A 254 2.22 31.11 5.27
CA GLU A 254 1.19 32.13 5.46
C GLU A 254 1.74 33.55 5.32
N GLN A 255 3.02 33.81 5.63
CA GLN A 255 3.66 35.09 5.37
C GLN A 255 4.00 35.29 3.88
N GLY A 256 4.50 34.26 3.17
CA GLY A 256 4.80 34.33 1.75
C GLY A 256 3.55 34.55 0.86
N LEU A 257 2.40 34.01 1.26
CA LEU A 257 1.12 34.21 0.54
C LEU A 257 0.48 35.59 0.77
N ARG A 258 0.89 36.32 1.83
CA ARG A 258 0.40 37.70 2.08
C ARG A 258 1.16 38.77 1.31
N GLU A 259 2.34 38.48 0.78
CA GLU A 259 3.14 39.46 -0.01
C GLU A 259 2.84 39.44 -1.49
N PHE A 260 2.08 38.47 -2.03
CA PHE A 260 1.57 38.46 -3.40
C PHE A 260 0.19 39.15 -3.46
N LYS A 261 0.14 40.46 -3.29
CA LYS A 261 -0.98 41.28 -3.74
C LYS A 261 -0.65 41.84 -5.12
N TRP A 262 -1.50 41.48 -6.08
CA TRP A 262 -1.50 42.07 -7.40
C TRP A 262 -1.65 43.61 -7.33
N ASN A 263 -0.66 44.34 -7.82
CA ASN A 263 -0.84 45.73 -8.23
C ASN A 263 -1.31 45.78 -9.68
#